data_621a4c1a76e5ecd2369e5b7cafaa59fe
#
_entry.id   621a4c1a76e5ecd2369e5b7cafaa59fe
#
_cell.length_a   1.000
_cell.length_b   1.000
_cell.length_c   1.000
_cell.angle_alpha   90.00
_cell.angle_beta   90.00
_cell.angle_gamma   90.00
#
_symmetry.space_group_name_H-M   'P 1'
#
loop_
_entity.id
_entity.type
_entity.pdbx_description
1 polymer ?
#
loop_
_entity_poly.entity_id
_entity_poly.type
_entity_poly.pdbx_seq_one_letter_code
_entity_poly.pdbx_strand_id
1 'polypeptide(L)'
;MRRRPFTAAAAVTAALALLLTGCSDGGERGRDADGTIRLSFRSPAWQKESVDANRELVEEWNATHPDIQVDYVQGSWDDVHDQLLTSFEGGEAPDIIHDASDDLADFAYGGYLADLRPLLSDRLSQDIPQRSWQTTTFGDGVYGVPFLQEPRVLIANTKILEASGVRIPTPRRPWSWPEFRRVTAELTGKGRYGVAWPLREPVSVTLNLGLSAGGRLFHREADGKVTIRFEDGDQVMPETVRDQVNADHSAARTALGMGGSDTLPGFFGGRYAMVALGFSYRQQVVEQAPEGFEWSVLPVPAGSGGLAQGVSPQTLSVAEDSPHKKEAVQFIDFLLRPPNMVRLARGDWMLPTGTEALADPSLHTAENGWATGTALAGALRPAPAQAVRGYPEWKDKVATPALQEYYSGAIGTKELEERLAVSGNRVLARYQR
;
A
#
# COMPACT_ATOMS: atom_id res chain seq x y z
N MET A 1 64.68 10.47 40.08
CA MET A 1 65.03 10.26 41.50
C MET A 1 63.78 9.85 42.29
N ARG A 2 64.00 8.74 43.09
CA ARG A 2 63.20 8.22 44.23
C ARG A 2 61.74 7.77 43.91
N ARG A 3 61.53 6.44 43.75
CA ARG A 3 61.48 5.32 44.78
C ARG A 3 60.22 5.45 45.70
N ARG A 4 59.26 4.59 45.45
CA ARG A 4 58.56 3.57 46.26
C ARG A 4 58.29 3.83 47.75
N PRO A 5 57.28 3.21 48.44
CA PRO A 5 56.89 1.79 48.32
C PRO A 5 55.41 1.45 48.48
N PHE A 6 55.11 0.22 48.09
CA PHE A 6 54.18 -0.83 48.54
C PHE A 6 53.74 -0.83 50.02
N THR A 7 52.46 -1.17 50.21
CA THR A 7 51.96 -2.15 51.20
C THR A 7 50.57 -2.52 50.77
N ALA A 8 50.23 -3.71 50.36
CA ALA A 8 50.00 -4.98 51.04
C ALA A 8 48.74 -4.98 51.93
N ALA A 9 47.72 -5.66 51.41
CA ALA A 9 47.08 -6.91 51.80
C ALA A 9 45.84 -6.72 52.69
N ALA A 10 44.74 -7.27 52.31
CA ALA A 10 44.19 -8.53 52.83
C ALA A 10 42.70 -8.69 52.45
N ALA A 11 42.44 -9.78 51.84
CA ALA A 11 41.27 -10.62 51.84
C ALA A 11 40.08 -10.21 52.74
N VAL A 12 38.90 -10.03 52.07
CA VAL A 12 37.63 -10.48 52.62
C VAL A 12 36.89 -11.23 51.49
N THR A 13 37.14 -12.53 51.47
CA THR A 13 36.31 -13.52 50.80
C THR A 13 35.28 -13.94 51.83
N ALA A 14 34.00 -13.58 51.63
CA ALA A 14 32.88 -14.41 52.10
C ALA A 14 31.54 -13.77 51.73
N ALA A 15 30.65 -14.60 51.21
CA ALA A 15 29.19 -14.47 51.23
C ALA A 15 28.55 -13.47 50.27
N LEU A 16 28.45 -13.86 48.97
CA LEU A 16 27.27 -13.55 48.17
C LEU A 16 26.99 -14.71 47.17
N ALA A 17 26.79 -15.89 47.74
CA ALA A 17 26.12 -16.99 47.07
C ALA A 17 24.82 -17.20 47.81
N LEU A 18 23.72 -16.65 47.23
CA LEU A 18 22.32 -16.97 47.53
C LEU A 18 21.47 -15.80 47.06
N LEU A 19 21.04 -15.85 45.84
CA LEU A 19 19.79 -15.32 45.30
C LEU A 19 19.78 -15.50 43.74
N LEU A 20 20.08 -16.73 43.30
CA LEU A 20 19.74 -17.21 41.97
C LEU A 20 18.66 -18.32 42.13
N THR A 21 17.54 -17.97 42.77
CA THR A 21 16.29 -18.62 42.50
C THR A 21 15.53 -17.72 41.52
N GLY A 22 16.02 -17.67 40.29
CA GLY A 22 15.20 -17.27 39.17
C GLY A 22 14.13 -18.34 39.05
N CYS A 23 12.91 -18.01 39.42
CA CYS A 23 11.72 -18.73 39.01
C CYS A 23 11.74 -18.72 37.47
N SER A 24 12.14 -19.84 36.87
CA SER A 24 11.70 -20.19 35.53
C SER A 24 10.21 -20.54 35.66
N ASP A 25 9.40 -19.49 35.81
CA ASP A 25 7.99 -19.62 35.51
C ASP A 25 7.95 -19.79 33.99
N GLY A 26 7.75 -21.02 33.56
CA GLY A 26 7.34 -21.35 32.21
C GLY A 26 5.89 -20.91 32.01
N GLY A 27 5.63 -19.61 32.21
CA GLY A 27 4.39 -18.96 31.78
C GLY A 27 4.32 -19.13 30.26
N GLU A 28 3.23 -19.70 29.77
CA GLU A 28 2.92 -19.70 28.35
C GLU A 28 3.14 -18.28 27.81
N ARG A 29 3.98 -18.15 26.77
CA ARG A 29 4.21 -16.85 26.13
C ARG A 29 2.86 -16.19 25.85
N GLY A 30 2.68 -14.94 26.27
CA GLY A 30 1.48 -14.15 26.00
C GLY A 30 0.36 -14.23 27.02
N ARG A 31 0.58 -14.81 28.22
CA ARG A 31 -0.39 -14.72 29.32
C ARG A 31 0.21 -14.03 30.54
N ASP A 32 -0.55 -13.13 31.12
CA ASP A 32 -0.22 -12.51 32.40
C ASP A 32 -0.41 -13.47 33.58
N ALA A 33 0.09 -13.11 34.75
CA ALA A 33 -0.03 -13.92 35.99
C ALA A 33 -1.47 -14.12 36.42
N ASP A 34 -2.41 -13.29 36.00
CA ASP A 34 -3.85 -13.39 36.23
C ASP A 34 -4.61 -14.25 35.18
N GLY A 35 -3.87 -14.75 34.14
CA GLY A 35 -4.42 -15.56 33.08
C GLY A 35 -4.89 -14.76 31.86
N THR A 36 -4.78 -13.42 31.86
CA THR A 36 -5.14 -12.55 30.75
C THR A 36 -4.21 -12.77 29.57
N ILE A 37 -4.76 -12.94 28.38
CA ILE A 37 -4.02 -12.99 27.11
C ILE A 37 -3.67 -11.56 26.68
N ARG A 38 -2.40 -11.31 26.36
CA ARG A 38 -1.97 -10.05 25.75
C ARG A 38 -1.52 -10.27 24.31
N LEU A 39 -2.09 -9.47 23.43
CA LEU A 39 -1.76 -9.44 22.00
C LEU A 39 -1.11 -8.11 21.66
N SER A 40 -0.04 -8.14 20.89
CA SER A 40 0.56 -6.95 20.30
C SER A 40 -0.01 -6.70 18.90
N PHE A 41 -0.52 -5.49 18.65
CA PHE A 41 -1.03 -5.07 17.35
C PHE A 41 -0.16 -3.94 16.81
N ARG A 42 0.70 -4.24 15.83
CA ARG A 42 1.52 -3.24 15.12
C ARG A 42 0.78 -2.69 13.92
N SER A 43 0.66 -1.36 13.84
CA SER A 43 0.08 -0.67 12.70
C SER A 43 0.96 0.48 12.24
N PRO A 44 1.27 0.60 10.93
CA PRO A 44 2.01 1.72 10.34
C PRO A 44 1.11 2.92 10.01
N ALA A 45 -0.13 2.96 10.51
CA ALA A 45 -1.01 4.12 10.40
C ALA A 45 -0.27 5.38 10.85
N TRP A 46 -0.29 6.46 10.05
CA TRP A 46 0.50 7.66 10.29
C TRP A 46 -0.33 8.96 10.31
N GLN A 47 -1.45 8.96 9.60
CA GLN A 47 -2.40 10.07 9.64
C GLN A 47 -3.06 10.11 11.02
N LYS A 48 -3.24 11.30 11.56
CA LYS A 48 -3.77 11.44 12.93
C LYS A 48 -5.10 10.70 13.11
N GLU A 49 -6.02 10.89 12.19
CA GLU A 49 -7.35 10.26 12.23
C GLU A 49 -7.27 8.73 12.14
N SER A 50 -6.31 8.22 11.39
CA SER A 50 -6.08 6.77 11.27
C SER A 50 -5.52 6.20 12.57
N VAL A 51 -4.52 6.87 13.17
CA VAL A 51 -3.94 6.47 14.46
C VAL A 51 -5.00 6.51 15.57
N ASP A 52 -5.79 7.59 15.60
CA ASP A 52 -6.87 7.76 16.59
C ASP A 52 -7.92 6.64 16.42
N ALA A 53 -8.37 6.35 15.21
CA ALA A 53 -9.34 5.29 14.94
C ALA A 53 -8.83 3.91 15.39
N ASN A 54 -7.57 3.58 15.12
CA ASN A 54 -6.97 2.32 15.57
C ASN A 54 -6.91 2.24 17.10
N ARG A 55 -6.46 3.31 17.78
CA ARG A 55 -6.37 3.34 19.24
C ARG A 55 -7.74 3.25 19.92
N GLU A 56 -8.72 4.02 19.45
CA GLU A 56 -10.08 3.97 19.96
C GLU A 56 -10.69 2.57 19.82
N LEU A 57 -10.47 1.89 18.70
CA LEU A 57 -10.95 0.53 18.50
C LEU A 57 -10.25 -0.48 19.42
N VAL A 58 -8.96 -0.31 19.69
CA VAL A 58 -8.24 -1.11 20.68
C VAL A 58 -8.80 -0.87 22.09
N GLU A 59 -9.06 0.38 22.47
CA GLU A 59 -9.66 0.73 23.75
C GLU A 59 -11.08 0.13 23.91
N GLU A 60 -11.92 0.20 22.86
CA GLU A 60 -13.26 -0.41 22.83
C GLU A 60 -13.20 -1.94 22.97
N TRP A 61 -12.24 -2.57 22.29
CA TRP A 61 -12.01 -4.01 22.46
C TRP A 61 -11.62 -4.34 23.89
N ASN A 62 -10.60 -3.68 24.41
CA ASN A 62 -10.08 -3.93 25.76
C ASN A 62 -11.12 -3.73 26.85
N ALA A 63 -12.01 -2.74 26.71
CA ALA A 63 -13.10 -2.48 27.63
C ALA A 63 -14.15 -3.61 27.64
N THR A 64 -14.32 -4.34 26.55
CA THR A 64 -15.36 -5.36 26.39
C THR A 64 -14.83 -6.81 26.48
N HIS A 65 -13.50 -6.99 26.45
CA HIS A 65 -12.84 -8.31 26.47
C HIS A 65 -11.75 -8.34 27.55
N PRO A 66 -12.12 -8.41 28.86
CA PRO A 66 -11.15 -8.34 29.96
C PRO A 66 -10.11 -9.48 29.94
N ASP A 67 -10.46 -10.63 29.37
CA ASP A 67 -9.59 -11.80 29.31
C ASP A 67 -8.61 -11.77 28.11
N ILE A 68 -8.81 -10.86 27.14
CA ILE A 68 -7.99 -10.71 25.92
C ILE A 68 -7.72 -9.22 25.70
N GLN A 69 -6.56 -8.77 26.08
CA GLN A 69 -6.13 -7.38 25.94
C GLN A 69 -5.21 -7.20 24.74
N VAL A 70 -5.31 -6.07 24.05
CA VAL A 70 -4.49 -5.73 22.89
C VAL A 70 -3.69 -4.48 23.19
N ASP A 71 -2.38 -4.53 22.95
CA ASP A 71 -1.47 -3.42 23.04
C ASP A 71 -1.19 -2.88 21.64
N TYR A 72 -1.57 -1.61 21.40
CA TYR A 72 -1.31 -0.93 20.13
C TYR A 72 0.14 -0.50 20.02
N VAL A 73 0.83 -0.96 18.99
CA VAL A 73 2.22 -0.62 18.70
C VAL A 73 2.28 0.22 17.43
N GLN A 74 2.69 1.47 17.56
CA GLN A 74 2.86 2.37 16.42
C GLN A 74 4.05 1.93 15.57
N GLY A 75 3.80 1.62 14.30
CA GLY A 75 4.82 1.33 13.28
C GLY A 75 5.09 2.52 12.36
N SER A 76 5.86 2.26 11.30
CA SER A 76 6.09 3.16 10.17
C SER A 76 6.00 2.35 8.88
N TRP A 77 5.64 3.02 7.77
CA TRP A 77 5.75 2.48 6.41
C TRP A 77 7.19 2.49 5.89
N ASP A 78 8.08 3.31 6.50
CA ASP A 78 9.48 3.35 6.10
C ASP A 78 10.15 2.02 6.46
N ASP A 79 10.78 1.38 5.48
CA ASP A 79 11.49 0.10 5.62
C ASP A 79 10.67 -1.01 6.34
N VAL A 80 9.34 -1.00 6.16
CA VAL A 80 8.41 -1.90 6.87
C VAL A 80 8.77 -3.37 6.65
N HIS A 81 9.10 -3.75 5.41
CA HIS A 81 9.50 -5.13 5.07
C HIS A 81 10.71 -5.60 5.89
N ASP A 82 11.80 -4.81 5.91
CA ASP A 82 13.02 -5.16 6.60
C ASP A 82 12.85 -5.17 8.12
N GLN A 83 12.03 -4.24 8.65
CA GLN A 83 11.69 -4.21 10.07
C GLN A 83 10.91 -5.47 10.49
N LEU A 84 9.91 -5.87 9.70
CA LEU A 84 9.13 -7.06 9.98
C LEU A 84 9.99 -8.33 9.85
N LEU A 85 10.79 -8.45 8.79
CA LEU A 85 11.69 -9.57 8.61
C LEU A 85 12.65 -9.72 9.80
N THR A 86 13.23 -8.61 10.26
CA THR A 86 14.12 -8.60 11.45
C THR A 86 13.36 -9.06 12.71
N SER A 87 12.12 -8.63 12.89
CA SER A 87 11.31 -9.02 14.06
C SER A 87 10.91 -10.50 14.01
N PHE A 88 10.61 -11.05 12.83
CA PHE A 88 10.36 -12.48 12.65
C PHE A 88 11.60 -13.33 12.97
N GLU A 89 12.74 -12.96 12.41
CA GLU A 89 14.00 -13.69 12.65
C GLU A 89 14.47 -13.58 14.10
N GLY A 90 14.17 -12.46 14.77
CA GLY A 90 14.46 -12.23 16.18
C GLY A 90 13.51 -12.95 17.15
N GLY A 91 12.39 -13.50 16.69
CA GLY A 91 11.35 -14.07 17.54
C GLY A 91 10.60 -13.02 18.36
N GLU A 92 10.58 -11.77 17.91
CA GLU A 92 9.94 -10.61 18.53
C GLU A 92 8.82 -10.03 17.65
N ALA A 93 8.30 -10.84 16.72
CA ALA A 93 7.21 -10.41 15.85
C ALA A 93 5.96 -10.06 16.64
N PRO A 94 5.24 -8.98 16.28
CA PRO A 94 3.93 -8.69 16.87
C PRO A 94 2.92 -9.79 16.48
N ASP A 95 1.95 -10.05 17.38
CA ASP A 95 0.91 -11.06 17.14
C ASP A 95 0.07 -10.71 15.92
N ILE A 96 -0.31 -9.42 15.79
CA ILE A 96 -1.14 -8.90 14.72
C ILE A 96 -0.37 -7.82 13.97
N ILE A 97 -0.30 -7.98 12.66
CA ILE A 97 0.52 -7.18 11.76
C ILE A 97 -0.39 -6.50 10.75
N HIS A 98 -0.38 -5.17 10.76
CA HIS A 98 -0.93 -4.35 9.69
C HIS A 98 0.18 -4.03 8.69
N ASP A 99 0.00 -4.45 7.43
CA ASP A 99 0.95 -4.26 6.34
C ASP A 99 0.25 -4.18 4.99
N ALA A 100 0.99 -3.95 3.91
CA ALA A 100 0.48 -4.04 2.55
C ALA A 100 0.54 -5.48 2.02
N SER A 101 -0.36 -5.83 1.12
CA SER A 101 -0.39 -7.19 0.54
C SER A 101 0.82 -7.51 -0.36
N ASP A 102 1.64 -6.52 -0.70
CA ASP A 102 2.84 -6.73 -1.54
C ASP A 102 3.91 -7.57 -0.85
N ASP A 103 4.04 -7.46 0.46
CA ASP A 103 5.05 -8.16 1.27
C ASP A 103 4.59 -9.55 1.73
N LEU A 104 3.28 -9.79 1.73
CA LEU A 104 2.70 -11.04 2.25
C LEU A 104 3.24 -12.31 1.59
N ALA A 105 3.53 -12.27 0.28
CA ALA A 105 4.03 -13.45 -0.43
C ALA A 105 5.37 -13.93 0.14
N ASP A 106 6.30 -13.00 0.38
CA ASP A 106 7.62 -13.33 0.90
C ASP A 106 7.53 -13.83 2.34
N PHE A 107 6.73 -13.20 3.17
CA PHE A 107 6.51 -13.63 4.55
C PHE A 107 5.76 -14.97 4.65
N ALA A 108 4.76 -15.22 3.79
CA ALA A 108 4.04 -16.48 3.75
C ALA A 108 4.95 -17.65 3.30
N TYR A 109 5.76 -17.45 2.25
CA TYR A 109 6.72 -18.46 1.77
C TYR A 109 7.90 -18.64 2.75
N GLY A 110 8.23 -17.62 3.53
CA GLY A 110 9.20 -17.69 4.63
C GLY A 110 8.69 -18.47 5.84
N GLY A 111 7.38 -18.74 5.92
CA GLY A 111 6.75 -19.42 7.05
C GLY A 111 6.57 -18.51 8.27
N TYR A 112 6.59 -17.19 8.08
CA TYR A 112 6.45 -16.21 9.17
C TYR A 112 5.00 -15.88 9.52
N LEU A 113 4.05 -16.19 8.63
CA LEU A 113 2.63 -15.86 8.81
C LEU A 113 1.78 -17.11 8.96
N ALA A 114 0.78 -17.03 9.84
CA ALA A 114 -0.20 -18.09 10.06
C ALA A 114 -1.19 -18.21 8.88
N ASP A 115 -1.56 -19.44 8.54
CA ASP A 115 -2.73 -19.66 7.67
C ASP A 115 -4.01 -19.33 8.46
N LEU A 116 -4.67 -18.26 8.06
CA LEU A 116 -5.89 -17.79 8.70
C LEU A 116 -7.17 -18.51 8.24
N ARG A 117 -7.12 -19.26 7.12
CA ARG A 117 -8.30 -19.90 6.51
C ARG A 117 -9.15 -20.70 7.54
N PRO A 118 -8.57 -21.54 8.40
CA PRO A 118 -9.35 -22.32 9.37
C PRO A 118 -9.88 -21.48 10.53
N LEU A 119 -9.45 -20.22 10.67
CA LEU A 119 -9.78 -19.32 11.77
C LEU A 119 -10.75 -18.21 11.40
N LEU A 120 -10.92 -17.95 10.08
CA LEU A 120 -11.78 -16.87 9.58
C LEU A 120 -13.24 -17.15 9.90
N SER A 121 -13.97 -16.11 10.31
CA SER A 121 -15.42 -16.18 10.46
C SER A 121 -16.11 -16.24 9.09
N ASP A 122 -17.31 -16.85 9.07
CA ASP A 122 -18.17 -16.85 7.87
C ASP A 122 -18.49 -15.43 7.40
N ARG A 123 -18.67 -14.49 8.35
CA ARG A 123 -18.94 -13.09 8.06
C ARG A 123 -17.83 -12.47 7.23
N LEU A 124 -16.57 -12.54 7.69
CA LEU A 124 -15.41 -11.98 6.95
C LEU A 124 -15.25 -12.64 5.59
N SER A 125 -15.38 -13.97 5.54
CA SER A 125 -15.21 -14.73 4.31
C SER A 125 -16.24 -14.39 3.24
N GLN A 126 -17.47 -14.01 3.63
CA GLN A 126 -18.56 -13.68 2.72
C GLN A 126 -18.62 -12.19 2.36
N ASP A 127 -18.27 -11.29 3.30
CA ASP A 127 -18.36 -9.83 3.08
C ASP A 127 -17.24 -9.32 2.16
N ILE A 128 -16.03 -9.88 2.28
CA ILE A 128 -14.89 -9.45 1.46
C ILE A 128 -14.92 -10.17 0.09
N PRO A 129 -14.92 -9.42 -1.04
CA PRO A 129 -14.98 -10.01 -2.37
C PRO A 129 -13.79 -10.94 -2.68
N GLN A 130 -14.04 -12.00 -3.43
CA GLN A 130 -13.03 -12.99 -3.84
C GLN A 130 -11.78 -12.36 -4.49
N ARG A 131 -11.95 -11.28 -5.29
CA ARG A 131 -10.83 -10.56 -5.89
C ARG A 131 -9.88 -9.94 -4.86
N SER A 132 -10.39 -9.54 -3.71
CA SER A 132 -9.56 -9.01 -2.62
C SER A 132 -8.83 -10.14 -1.90
N TRP A 133 -9.50 -11.29 -1.65
CA TRP A 133 -8.85 -12.47 -1.08
C TRP A 133 -7.72 -13.02 -1.96
N GLN A 134 -7.79 -12.85 -3.28
CA GLN A 134 -6.70 -13.24 -4.18
C GLN A 134 -5.37 -12.54 -3.88
N THR A 135 -5.39 -11.37 -3.23
CA THR A 135 -4.18 -10.63 -2.87
C THR A 135 -3.46 -11.20 -1.65
N THR A 136 -4.12 -12.04 -0.88
CA THR A 136 -3.62 -12.61 0.39
C THR A 136 -3.60 -14.13 0.41
N THR A 137 -3.95 -14.77 -0.72
CA THR A 137 -3.99 -16.23 -0.85
C THR A 137 -2.76 -16.72 -1.61
N PHE A 138 -1.95 -17.56 -0.98
CA PHE A 138 -0.75 -18.14 -1.55
C PHE A 138 -0.77 -19.68 -1.35
N GLY A 139 -0.65 -20.44 -2.43
CA GLY A 139 -0.88 -21.90 -2.39
C GLY A 139 -2.30 -22.19 -1.88
N ASP A 140 -2.38 -23.00 -0.83
CA ASP A 140 -3.67 -23.36 -0.21
C ASP A 140 -4.01 -22.50 1.01
N GLY A 141 -3.14 -21.60 1.47
CA GLY A 141 -3.31 -20.77 2.67
C GLY A 141 -3.82 -19.36 2.38
N VAL A 142 -4.40 -18.73 3.41
CA VAL A 142 -4.77 -17.32 3.47
C VAL A 142 -3.96 -16.65 4.56
N TYR A 143 -3.08 -15.71 4.22
CA TYR A 143 -2.07 -15.18 5.13
C TYR A 143 -2.31 -13.75 5.59
N GLY A 144 -3.46 -13.18 5.26
CA GLY A 144 -3.90 -11.89 5.72
C GLY A 144 -5.36 -11.62 5.35
N VAL A 145 -6.01 -10.74 6.09
CA VAL A 145 -7.35 -10.25 5.80
C VAL A 145 -7.21 -8.89 5.11
N PRO A 146 -7.54 -8.74 3.81
CA PRO A 146 -7.48 -7.45 3.14
C PRO A 146 -8.61 -6.56 3.66
N PHE A 147 -8.29 -5.32 4.08
CA PHE A 147 -9.31 -4.47 4.72
C PHE A 147 -9.44 -3.07 4.13
N LEU A 148 -8.36 -2.43 3.67
CA LEU A 148 -8.39 -1.13 3.01
C LEU A 148 -7.71 -1.19 1.64
N GLN A 149 -8.23 -0.41 0.70
CA GLN A 149 -7.70 -0.31 -0.66
C GLN A 149 -7.90 1.09 -1.21
N GLU A 150 -7.04 1.51 -2.14
CA GLU A 150 -7.20 2.81 -2.76
C GLU A 150 -7.07 2.76 -4.30
N PRO A 151 -7.99 3.41 -5.04
CA PRO A 151 -7.77 3.67 -6.45
C PRO A 151 -6.75 4.78 -6.67
N ARG A 152 -6.09 4.78 -7.82
CA ARG A 152 -5.46 5.98 -8.36
C ARG A 152 -6.53 6.89 -8.96
N VAL A 153 -6.34 8.19 -8.76
CA VAL A 153 -7.26 9.23 -9.20
C VAL A 153 -6.49 10.42 -9.78
N LEU A 154 -7.18 11.27 -10.52
CA LEU A 154 -6.69 12.60 -10.86
C LEU A 154 -7.30 13.59 -9.86
N ILE A 155 -6.47 14.26 -9.08
CA ILE A 155 -6.90 15.41 -8.28
C ILE A 155 -6.73 16.65 -9.15
N ALA A 156 -7.81 17.38 -9.38
CA ALA A 156 -7.88 18.44 -10.37
C ALA A 156 -8.26 19.79 -9.76
N ASN A 157 -7.67 20.86 -10.23
CA ASN A 157 -8.08 22.24 -9.92
C ASN A 157 -9.35 22.56 -10.70
N THR A 158 -10.47 22.65 -9.99
CA THR A 158 -11.81 22.84 -10.59
C THR A 158 -11.90 24.11 -11.41
N LYS A 159 -11.37 25.24 -10.91
CA LYS A 159 -11.39 26.52 -11.61
C LYS A 159 -10.65 26.48 -12.94
N ILE A 160 -9.53 25.75 -13.00
CA ILE A 160 -8.76 25.60 -14.25
C ILE A 160 -9.55 24.78 -15.27
N LEU A 161 -10.17 23.68 -14.84
CA LEU A 161 -10.97 22.83 -15.73
C LEU A 161 -12.19 23.59 -16.29
N GLU A 162 -12.94 24.26 -15.43
CA GLU A 162 -14.13 25.03 -15.81
C GLU A 162 -13.79 26.18 -16.79
N ALA A 163 -12.71 26.93 -16.50
CA ALA A 163 -12.26 28.00 -17.37
C ALA A 163 -11.80 27.52 -18.74
N SER A 164 -11.37 26.25 -18.88
CA SER A 164 -10.95 25.68 -20.16
C SER A 164 -12.11 25.14 -21.01
N GLY A 165 -13.28 24.90 -20.40
CA GLY A 165 -14.45 24.33 -21.08
C GLY A 165 -14.28 22.84 -21.45
N VAL A 166 -13.27 22.14 -20.90
CA VAL A 166 -13.08 20.71 -21.15
C VAL A 166 -14.18 19.90 -20.47
N ARG A 167 -14.57 18.79 -21.10
CA ARG A 167 -15.52 17.86 -20.50
C ARG A 167 -14.94 17.26 -19.22
N ILE A 168 -15.65 17.38 -18.11
CA ILE A 168 -15.26 16.73 -16.85
C ILE A 168 -15.59 15.22 -16.92
N PRO A 169 -14.62 14.33 -16.67
CA PRO A 169 -14.87 12.89 -16.70
C PRO A 169 -15.59 12.44 -15.42
N THR A 170 -16.35 11.36 -15.54
CA THR A 170 -16.97 10.68 -14.42
C THR A 170 -16.68 9.18 -14.51
N PRO A 171 -16.85 8.38 -13.44
CA PRO A 171 -16.67 6.93 -13.51
C PRO A 171 -17.55 6.25 -14.56
N ARG A 172 -18.74 6.81 -14.87
CA ARG A 172 -19.62 6.32 -15.93
C ARG A 172 -19.21 6.78 -17.33
N ARG A 173 -18.47 7.87 -17.45
CA ARG A 173 -17.99 8.45 -18.70
C ARG A 173 -16.57 8.99 -18.51
N PRO A 174 -15.58 8.12 -18.31
CA PRO A 174 -14.18 8.52 -18.16
C PRO A 174 -13.63 9.13 -19.44
N TRP A 175 -12.48 9.77 -19.37
CA TRP A 175 -11.69 10.03 -20.58
C TRP A 175 -11.04 8.73 -21.05
N SER A 176 -10.89 8.58 -22.37
CA SER A 176 -9.96 7.61 -22.92
C SER A 176 -8.51 8.12 -22.77
N TRP A 177 -7.50 7.24 -22.89
CA TRP A 177 -6.11 7.65 -22.87
C TRP A 177 -5.77 8.71 -23.93
N PRO A 178 -6.22 8.60 -25.21
CA PRO A 178 -6.04 9.66 -26.19
C PRO A 178 -6.78 10.95 -25.85
N GLU A 179 -8.01 10.88 -25.30
CA GLU A 179 -8.75 12.07 -24.87
C GLU A 179 -8.04 12.77 -23.70
N PHE A 180 -7.54 12.01 -22.73
CA PHE A 180 -6.77 12.56 -21.62
C PHE A 180 -5.50 13.28 -22.09
N ARG A 181 -4.74 12.67 -23.02
CA ARG A 181 -3.58 13.31 -23.60
C ARG A 181 -3.93 14.64 -24.27
N ARG A 182 -5.01 14.67 -25.07
CA ARG A 182 -5.50 15.90 -25.71
C ARG A 182 -5.91 16.95 -24.67
N VAL A 183 -6.66 16.55 -23.65
CA VAL A 183 -7.12 17.47 -22.58
C VAL A 183 -5.94 18.06 -21.84
N THR A 184 -4.94 17.25 -21.47
CA THR A 184 -3.75 17.77 -20.78
C THR A 184 -2.98 18.77 -21.64
N ALA A 185 -2.90 18.59 -22.97
CA ALA A 185 -2.32 19.55 -23.86
C ALA A 185 -3.14 20.86 -23.92
N GLU A 186 -4.47 20.80 -23.97
CA GLU A 186 -5.37 21.97 -23.93
C GLU A 186 -5.24 22.76 -22.62
N LEU A 187 -5.03 22.08 -21.50
CA LEU A 187 -4.83 22.70 -20.18
C LEU A 187 -3.44 23.32 -19.99
N THR A 188 -2.52 23.07 -20.90
CA THR A 188 -1.12 23.53 -20.83
C THR A 188 -0.95 24.93 -21.38
N GLY A 189 -0.07 25.71 -20.81
CA GLY A 189 0.27 27.07 -21.26
C GLY A 189 0.34 28.07 -20.12
N LYS A 190 0.91 29.24 -20.39
CA LYS A 190 1.10 30.32 -19.39
C LYS A 190 1.86 29.86 -18.14
N GLY A 191 2.86 28.99 -18.30
CA GLY A 191 3.66 28.45 -17.17
C GLY A 191 3.00 27.30 -16.41
N ARG A 192 1.88 26.77 -16.91
CA ARG A 192 1.14 25.66 -16.34
C ARG A 192 1.28 24.41 -17.19
N TYR A 193 1.31 23.25 -16.57
CA TYR A 193 1.20 21.93 -17.18
C TYR A 193 -0.21 21.35 -16.96
N GLY A 194 -0.71 20.57 -17.90
CA GLY A 194 -2.00 19.90 -17.79
C GLY A 194 -2.02 18.83 -16.69
N VAL A 195 -0.89 18.17 -16.47
CA VAL A 195 -0.79 17.14 -15.44
C VAL A 195 0.62 17.09 -14.82
N ALA A 196 0.70 16.63 -13.57
CA ALA A 196 1.92 16.17 -12.94
C ALA A 196 1.81 14.68 -12.62
N TRP A 197 2.84 13.92 -12.99
CA TRP A 197 3.00 12.51 -12.70
C TRP A 197 4.13 12.33 -11.67
N PRO A 198 3.85 12.09 -10.39
CA PRO A 198 4.86 11.77 -9.40
C PRO A 198 5.35 10.34 -9.59
N LEU A 199 6.44 10.17 -10.33
CA LEU A 199 6.97 8.88 -10.77
C LEU A 199 8.40 8.63 -10.26
N ARG A 200 8.74 9.12 -9.05
CA ARG A 200 9.99 8.73 -8.39
C ARG A 200 10.09 7.20 -8.29
N GLU A 201 8.97 6.55 -8.00
CA GLU A 201 8.80 5.10 -8.04
C GLU A 201 7.76 4.74 -9.10
N PRO A 202 8.17 4.56 -10.37
CA PRO A 202 7.24 4.50 -11.48
C PRO A 202 6.54 3.16 -11.64
N VAL A 203 7.11 2.05 -11.13
CA VAL A 203 6.73 0.69 -11.52
C VAL A 203 5.29 0.36 -11.13
N SER A 204 4.92 0.53 -9.86
CA SER A 204 3.57 0.21 -9.39
C SER A 204 2.50 1.04 -10.10
N VAL A 205 2.77 2.35 -10.31
CA VAL A 205 1.84 3.24 -11.03
C VAL A 205 1.65 2.76 -12.47
N THR A 206 2.75 2.44 -13.14
CA THR A 206 2.74 1.98 -14.55
C THR A 206 1.97 0.68 -14.71
N LEU A 207 2.27 -0.32 -13.88
CA LEU A 207 1.62 -1.63 -13.95
C LEU A 207 0.14 -1.55 -13.59
N ASN A 208 -0.18 -0.85 -12.50
CA ASN A 208 -1.54 -0.78 -11.99
C ASN A 208 -2.48 -0.03 -12.93
N LEU A 209 -2.04 1.09 -13.52
CA LEU A 209 -2.82 1.83 -14.50
C LEU A 209 -2.81 1.16 -15.88
N GLY A 210 -1.79 0.39 -16.22
CA GLY A 210 -1.72 -0.40 -17.46
C GLY A 210 -2.91 -1.35 -17.65
N LEU A 211 -3.49 -1.87 -16.54
CA LEU A 211 -4.68 -2.71 -16.59
C LEU A 211 -5.87 -2.04 -17.29
N SER A 212 -6.03 -0.71 -17.17
CA SER A 212 -7.09 0.03 -17.86
C SER A 212 -6.96 -0.04 -19.38
N ALA A 213 -5.75 -0.16 -19.88
CA ALA A 213 -5.44 -0.31 -21.30
C ALA A 213 -5.38 -1.78 -21.76
N GLY A 214 -5.64 -2.73 -20.86
CA GLY A 214 -5.57 -4.16 -21.15
C GLY A 214 -4.17 -4.77 -20.97
N GLY A 215 -3.20 -4.00 -20.46
CA GLY A 215 -1.87 -4.49 -20.11
C GLY A 215 -1.92 -5.54 -19.00
N ARG A 216 -0.97 -6.45 -19.00
CA ARG A 216 -0.88 -7.52 -18.00
C ARG A 216 0.54 -7.76 -17.53
N LEU A 217 1.53 -7.48 -18.32
CA LEU A 217 2.97 -7.65 -18.19
C LEU A 217 3.40 -9.04 -17.66
N PHE A 218 2.88 -9.49 -16.52
CA PHE A 218 3.19 -10.79 -15.92
C PHE A 218 2.17 -11.84 -16.35
N HIS A 219 2.64 -12.90 -16.98
CA HIS A 219 1.85 -14.01 -17.49
C HIS A 219 2.21 -15.30 -16.76
N ARG A 220 1.22 -15.90 -16.09
CA ARG A 220 1.39 -17.20 -15.44
C ARG A 220 1.21 -18.32 -16.48
N GLU A 221 2.25 -19.10 -16.68
CA GLU A 221 2.26 -20.24 -17.61
C GLU A 221 1.57 -21.47 -16.98
N ALA A 222 1.30 -22.47 -17.80
CA ALA A 222 0.62 -23.70 -17.36
C ALA A 222 1.43 -24.51 -16.32
N ASP A 223 2.75 -24.37 -16.31
CA ASP A 223 3.66 -24.98 -15.32
C ASP A 223 3.80 -24.15 -14.02
N GLY A 224 3.01 -23.09 -13.88
CA GLY A 224 2.99 -22.20 -12.73
C GLY A 224 4.06 -21.11 -12.74
N LYS A 225 5.00 -21.14 -13.69
CA LYS A 225 6.00 -20.07 -13.82
C LYS A 225 5.37 -18.79 -14.31
N VAL A 226 6.02 -17.68 -13.97
CA VAL A 226 5.64 -16.35 -14.42
C VAL A 226 6.64 -15.86 -15.46
N THR A 227 6.14 -15.41 -16.61
CA THR A 227 6.94 -14.76 -17.64
C THR A 227 6.51 -13.32 -17.83
N ILE A 228 7.44 -12.47 -18.23
CA ILE A 228 7.17 -11.07 -18.58
C ILE A 228 7.03 -10.99 -20.09
N ARG A 229 5.91 -10.40 -20.55
CA ARG A 229 5.67 -10.05 -21.95
C ARG A 229 5.21 -8.60 -21.97
N PHE A 230 5.77 -7.80 -22.85
CA PHE A 230 5.43 -6.40 -23.02
C PHE A 230 4.56 -6.25 -24.27
N GLU A 231 3.26 -6.21 -24.08
CA GLU A 231 2.25 -6.22 -25.16
C GLU A 231 1.70 -4.81 -25.41
N ASP A 232 0.88 -4.62 -26.45
CA ASP A 232 0.33 -3.33 -26.85
C ASP A 232 -0.39 -2.60 -25.67
N GLY A 233 -1.13 -3.35 -24.84
CA GLY A 233 -1.81 -2.82 -23.68
C GLY A 233 -0.85 -2.27 -22.62
N ASP A 234 0.34 -2.86 -22.48
CA ASP A 234 1.35 -2.43 -21.53
C ASP A 234 2.06 -1.13 -21.97
N GLN A 235 1.98 -0.79 -23.26
CA GLN A 235 2.63 0.40 -23.84
C GLN A 235 1.82 1.67 -23.63
N VAL A 236 0.48 1.57 -23.59
CA VAL A 236 -0.43 2.75 -23.66
C VAL A 236 -0.15 3.78 -22.57
N MET A 237 -0.06 3.35 -21.32
CA MET A 237 0.19 4.27 -20.19
C MET A 237 1.59 4.86 -20.26
N PRO A 238 2.68 4.06 -20.40
CA PRO A 238 4.04 4.61 -20.50
C PRO A 238 4.22 5.54 -21.68
N GLU A 239 3.70 5.22 -22.86
CA GLU A 239 3.77 6.07 -24.05
C GLU A 239 3.03 7.39 -23.84
N THR A 240 1.83 7.35 -23.25
CA THR A 240 1.08 8.56 -22.94
C THR A 240 1.90 9.52 -22.06
N VAL A 241 2.47 9.00 -20.96
CA VAL A 241 3.29 9.84 -20.05
C VAL A 241 4.53 10.36 -20.75
N ARG A 242 5.25 9.50 -21.50
CA ARG A 242 6.44 9.89 -22.24
C ARG A 242 6.14 11.00 -23.26
N ASP A 243 5.05 10.86 -24.00
CA ASP A 243 4.64 11.84 -24.99
C ASP A 243 4.19 13.16 -24.35
N GLN A 244 3.43 13.11 -23.25
CA GLN A 244 3.06 14.29 -22.47
C GLN A 244 4.29 15.06 -21.96
N VAL A 245 5.37 14.36 -21.60
CA VAL A 245 6.61 15.00 -21.10
C VAL A 245 7.47 15.54 -22.25
N ASN A 246 7.64 14.77 -23.33
CA ASN A 246 8.69 15.03 -24.31
C ASN A 246 8.20 15.61 -25.64
N ALA A 247 6.95 15.30 -26.04
CA ALA A 247 6.36 15.76 -27.29
C ALA A 247 5.35 16.90 -27.07
N ASP A 248 4.37 16.68 -26.20
CA ASP A 248 3.28 17.63 -25.96
C ASP A 248 3.68 18.72 -24.95
N HIS A 249 4.69 18.47 -24.14
CA HIS A 249 5.11 19.29 -23.00
C HIS A 249 3.94 19.62 -22.05
N SER A 250 2.96 18.70 -21.97
CA SER A 250 1.75 18.83 -21.15
C SER A 250 1.88 18.21 -19.76
N ALA A 251 2.93 17.42 -19.53
CA ALA A 251 3.29 16.95 -18.20
C ALA A 251 4.60 17.58 -17.74
N ALA A 252 4.65 17.88 -16.43
CA ALA A 252 5.84 18.49 -15.81
C ALA A 252 6.98 17.48 -15.70
N ARG A 253 8.06 17.65 -16.48
CA ARG A 253 9.26 16.79 -16.41
C ARG A 253 9.83 16.67 -15.00
N THR A 254 9.80 17.74 -14.21
CA THR A 254 10.30 17.75 -12.85
C THR A 254 9.52 16.83 -11.92
N ALA A 255 8.23 16.56 -12.22
CA ALA A 255 7.39 15.68 -11.41
C ALA A 255 7.80 14.20 -11.54
N LEU A 256 8.51 13.79 -12.57
CA LEU A 256 9.00 12.42 -12.73
C LEU A 256 9.90 11.96 -11.57
N GLY A 257 10.65 12.87 -10.95
CA GLY A 257 11.50 12.59 -9.78
C GLY A 257 10.85 12.89 -8.42
N MET A 258 9.56 13.26 -8.41
CA MET A 258 8.83 13.62 -7.20
C MET A 258 8.02 12.45 -6.64
N GLY A 259 7.85 12.44 -5.32
CA GLY A 259 6.78 11.68 -4.66
C GLY A 259 5.44 12.43 -4.73
N GLY A 260 4.37 11.80 -4.29
CA GLY A 260 3.02 12.38 -4.37
C GLY A 260 2.92 13.73 -3.67
N SER A 261 3.31 13.79 -2.39
CA SER A 261 3.27 15.02 -1.57
C SER A 261 4.11 16.17 -2.17
N ASP A 262 5.23 15.86 -2.83
CA ASP A 262 6.12 16.86 -3.43
C ASP A 262 5.44 17.66 -4.56
N THR A 263 4.36 17.12 -5.15
CA THR A 263 3.63 17.78 -6.23
C THR A 263 2.57 18.78 -5.73
N LEU A 264 2.13 18.67 -4.49
CA LEU A 264 1.04 19.47 -3.93
C LEU A 264 1.30 20.98 -3.92
N PRO A 265 2.49 21.49 -3.54
CA PRO A 265 2.76 22.92 -3.61
C PRO A 265 2.62 23.49 -5.03
N GLY A 266 3.07 22.74 -6.06
CA GLY A 266 2.90 23.13 -7.45
C GLY A 266 1.44 23.09 -7.91
N PHE A 267 0.65 22.14 -7.40
CA PHE A 267 -0.77 22.02 -7.66
C PHE A 267 -1.55 23.19 -7.04
N PHE A 268 -1.31 23.51 -5.79
CA PHE A 268 -1.92 24.67 -5.11
C PHE A 268 -1.53 26.01 -5.76
N GLY A 269 -0.29 26.12 -6.23
CA GLY A 269 0.19 27.28 -6.95
C GLY A 269 -0.31 27.38 -8.41
N GLY A 270 -1.16 26.45 -8.88
CA GLY A 270 -1.71 26.44 -10.23
C GLY A 270 -0.69 26.07 -11.32
N ARG A 271 0.47 25.53 -10.95
CA ARG A 271 1.48 25.04 -11.90
C ARG A 271 1.04 23.75 -12.60
N TYR A 272 0.20 22.97 -11.96
CA TYR A 272 -0.41 21.75 -12.47
C TYR A 272 -1.93 21.89 -12.44
N ALA A 273 -2.58 21.61 -13.58
CA ALA A 273 -4.05 21.57 -13.62
C ALA A 273 -4.58 20.31 -12.90
N MET A 274 -3.84 19.22 -12.98
CA MET A 274 -4.16 17.94 -12.35
C MET A 274 -2.89 17.27 -11.80
N VAL A 275 -3.07 16.42 -10.79
CA VAL A 275 -2.02 15.53 -10.27
C VAL A 275 -2.58 14.11 -10.18
N ALA A 276 -1.81 13.11 -10.66
CA ALA A 276 -2.19 11.70 -10.61
C ALA A 276 -1.70 11.06 -9.30
N LEU A 277 -2.60 10.88 -8.33
CA LEU A 277 -2.27 10.46 -6.97
C LEU A 277 -3.09 9.24 -6.51
N GLY A 278 -2.69 8.63 -5.40
CA GLY A 278 -3.55 7.73 -4.65
C GLY A 278 -4.72 8.48 -4.02
N PHE A 279 -5.80 7.77 -3.77
CA PHE A 279 -7.04 8.34 -3.26
C PHE A 279 -6.87 8.92 -1.83
N SER A 280 -5.97 8.39 -1.03
CA SER A 280 -5.64 8.86 0.32
C SER A 280 -5.00 10.26 0.36
N TYR A 281 -4.33 10.69 -0.72
CA TYR A 281 -3.72 12.02 -0.78
C TYR A 281 -4.71 13.17 -0.65
N ARG A 282 -6.02 12.90 -0.78
CA ARG A 282 -7.08 13.89 -0.55
C ARG A 282 -7.02 14.50 0.84
N GLN A 283 -6.58 13.73 1.83
CA GLN A 283 -6.36 14.22 3.19
C GLN A 283 -5.37 15.40 3.19
N GLN A 284 -4.20 15.22 2.57
CA GLN A 284 -3.21 16.28 2.47
C GLN A 284 -3.73 17.49 1.67
N VAL A 285 -4.57 17.26 0.66
CA VAL A 285 -5.19 18.37 -0.08
C VAL A 285 -6.14 19.15 0.83
N VAL A 286 -6.96 18.48 1.64
CA VAL A 286 -7.86 19.14 2.59
C VAL A 286 -7.08 19.96 3.63
N GLU A 287 -5.97 19.42 4.15
CA GLU A 287 -5.18 20.06 5.20
C GLU A 287 -4.33 21.22 4.69
N GLN A 288 -3.81 21.14 3.47
CA GLN A 288 -2.77 22.04 2.98
C GLN A 288 -3.24 23.01 1.91
N ALA A 289 -4.45 22.81 1.35
CA ALA A 289 -4.94 23.69 0.29
C ALA A 289 -5.16 25.11 0.84
N PRO A 290 -4.78 26.15 0.10
CA PRO A 290 -5.08 27.53 0.46
C PRO A 290 -6.59 27.77 0.59
N GLU A 291 -6.99 28.71 1.43
CA GLU A 291 -8.40 29.11 1.57
C GLU A 291 -9.02 29.44 0.20
N GLY A 292 -10.19 28.88 -0.08
CA GLY A 292 -10.90 29.08 -1.36
C GLY A 292 -10.31 28.32 -2.55
N PHE A 293 -9.39 27.37 -2.32
CA PHE A 293 -8.91 26.47 -3.36
C PHE A 293 -9.95 25.42 -3.69
N GLU A 294 -10.46 25.42 -4.91
CA GLU A 294 -11.49 24.48 -5.38
C GLU A 294 -10.85 23.34 -6.15
N TRP A 295 -11.14 22.12 -5.72
CA TRP A 295 -10.61 20.91 -6.31
C TRP A 295 -11.65 19.81 -6.43
N SER A 296 -11.39 18.84 -7.28
CA SER A 296 -12.26 17.68 -7.50
C SER A 296 -11.45 16.41 -7.74
N VAL A 297 -12.07 15.27 -7.47
CA VAL A 297 -11.53 13.94 -7.75
C VAL A 297 -12.14 13.41 -9.04
N LEU A 298 -11.28 13.05 -9.98
CA LEU A 298 -11.66 12.52 -11.28
C LEU A 298 -11.12 11.09 -11.45
N PRO A 299 -11.81 10.23 -12.21
CA PRO A 299 -11.29 8.92 -12.56
C PRO A 299 -10.04 9.08 -13.46
N VAL A 300 -9.10 8.14 -13.35
CA VAL A 300 -8.03 7.99 -14.34
C VAL A 300 -8.60 7.58 -15.71
N PRO A 301 -7.79 7.71 -16.79
CA PRO A 301 -8.25 7.34 -18.12
C PRO A 301 -8.62 5.86 -18.22
N ALA A 302 -9.62 5.57 -19.07
CA ALA A 302 -10.05 4.23 -19.42
C ALA A 302 -9.53 3.82 -20.80
N GLY A 303 -9.34 2.53 -20.98
CA GLY A 303 -8.97 1.92 -22.26
C GLY A 303 -9.75 0.63 -22.51
N SER A 304 -9.16 -0.35 -23.19
CA SER A 304 -9.77 -1.64 -23.48
C SER A 304 -10.13 -2.46 -22.23
N GLY A 305 -9.41 -2.24 -21.12
CA GLY A 305 -9.71 -2.80 -19.80
C GLY A 305 -10.70 -1.98 -18.97
N GLY A 306 -11.33 -0.96 -19.56
CA GLY A 306 -12.23 -0.04 -18.85
C GLY A 306 -11.47 0.81 -17.83
N LEU A 307 -11.98 0.89 -16.61
CA LEU A 307 -11.36 1.59 -15.48
C LEU A 307 -10.55 0.65 -14.59
N ALA A 308 -10.19 -0.56 -15.06
CA ALA A 308 -9.45 -1.51 -14.26
C ALA A 308 -8.12 -0.91 -13.75
N GLN A 309 -7.86 -1.08 -12.47
CA GLN A 309 -6.62 -0.65 -11.82
C GLN A 309 -6.12 -1.75 -10.89
N GLY A 310 -4.81 -1.96 -10.87
CA GLY A 310 -4.18 -2.81 -9.88
C GLY A 310 -4.14 -2.11 -8.52
N VAL A 311 -4.38 -2.88 -7.47
CA VAL A 311 -4.22 -2.42 -6.09
C VAL A 311 -3.58 -3.49 -5.24
N SER A 312 -2.83 -3.03 -4.24
CA SER A 312 -2.30 -3.83 -3.16
C SER A 312 -3.00 -3.36 -1.88
N PRO A 313 -4.05 -4.08 -1.44
CA PRO A 313 -4.76 -3.71 -0.23
C PRO A 313 -3.86 -3.72 0.99
N GLN A 314 -4.18 -2.89 1.98
CA GLN A 314 -3.69 -3.06 3.34
C GLN A 314 -4.32 -4.32 3.94
N THR A 315 -3.56 -5.02 4.77
CA THR A 315 -3.92 -6.33 5.32
C THR A 315 -3.68 -6.40 6.82
N LEU A 316 -4.43 -7.28 7.47
CA LEU A 316 -4.18 -7.70 8.84
C LEU A 316 -3.77 -9.17 8.82
N SER A 317 -2.57 -9.45 9.27
CA SER A 317 -1.98 -10.79 9.35
C SER A 317 -1.69 -11.20 10.79
N VAL A 318 -1.45 -12.47 11.02
CA VAL A 318 -1.05 -13.01 12.33
C VAL A 318 0.30 -13.71 12.17
N ALA A 319 1.22 -13.44 13.08
CA ALA A 319 2.52 -14.13 13.09
C ALA A 319 2.36 -15.62 13.32
N GLU A 320 3.14 -16.46 12.62
CA GLU A 320 3.09 -17.91 12.80
C GLU A 320 3.49 -18.32 14.23
N ASP A 321 4.44 -17.61 14.83
CA ASP A 321 4.90 -17.89 16.20
C ASP A 321 3.98 -17.35 17.30
N SER A 322 2.90 -16.64 16.96
CA SER A 322 1.92 -16.20 17.95
C SER A 322 1.24 -17.40 18.60
N PRO A 323 1.28 -17.54 19.94
CA PRO A 323 0.60 -18.64 20.64
C PRO A 323 -0.94 -18.46 20.69
N HIS A 324 -1.44 -17.26 20.34
CA HIS A 324 -2.83 -16.85 20.48
C HIS A 324 -3.50 -16.49 19.13
N LYS A 325 -3.23 -17.28 18.09
CA LYS A 325 -3.74 -17.04 16.73
C LYS A 325 -5.26 -16.89 16.66
N LYS A 326 -6.00 -17.67 17.47
CA LYS A 326 -7.47 -17.60 17.49
C LYS A 326 -7.97 -16.27 18.06
N GLU A 327 -7.39 -15.85 19.15
CA GLU A 327 -7.72 -14.59 19.83
C GLU A 327 -7.30 -13.39 18.96
N ALA A 328 -6.17 -13.49 18.28
CA ALA A 328 -5.74 -12.49 17.29
C ALA A 328 -6.75 -12.35 16.15
N VAL A 329 -7.26 -13.47 15.61
CA VAL A 329 -8.30 -13.43 14.57
C VAL A 329 -9.64 -12.91 15.11
N GLN A 330 -9.98 -13.17 16.38
CA GLN A 330 -11.18 -12.57 17.00
C GLN A 330 -11.08 -11.04 17.05
N PHE A 331 -9.90 -10.50 17.39
CA PHE A 331 -9.67 -9.06 17.36
C PHE A 331 -9.70 -8.51 15.91
N ILE A 332 -9.11 -9.19 14.94
CA ILE A 332 -9.23 -8.83 13.52
C ILE A 332 -10.70 -8.81 13.09
N ASP A 333 -11.49 -9.82 13.48
CA ASP A 333 -12.94 -9.86 13.16
C ASP A 333 -13.69 -8.67 13.78
N PHE A 334 -13.33 -8.25 14.99
CA PHE A 334 -13.88 -7.04 15.61
C PHE A 334 -13.49 -5.77 14.87
N LEU A 335 -12.20 -5.59 14.54
CA LEU A 335 -11.73 -4.43 13.77
C LEU A 335 -12.44 -4.30 12.41
N LEU A 336 -12.76 -5.43 11.81
CA LEU A 336 -13.34 -5.50 10.47
C LEU A 336 -14.87 -5.67 10.47
N ARG A 337 -15.55 -5.41 11.58
CA ARG A 337 -17.01 -5.19 11.57
C ARG A 337 -17.33 -3.97 10.71
N PRO A 338 -18.43 -3.97 9.94
CA PRO A 338 -18.70 -2.89 8.99
C PRO A 338 -18.55 -1.47 9.57
N PRO A 339 -19.12 -1.12 10.75
CA PRO A 339 -18.93 0.22 11.31
C PRO A 339 -17.46 0.56 11.64
N ASN A 340 -16.71 -0.42 12.14
CA ASN A 340 -15.30 -0.23 12.50
C ASN A 340 -14.43 -0.09 11.25
N MET A 341 -14.67 -0.93 10.24
CA MET A 341 -13.99 -0.83 8.95
C MET A 341 -14.25 0.51 8.26
N VAL A 342 -15.44 1.09 8.39
CA VAL A 342 -15.74 2.46 7.92
C VAL A 342 -14.90 3.50 8.68
N ARG A 343 -14.76 3.36 10.01
CA ARG A 343 -13.91 4.27 10.81
C ARG A 343 -12.45 4.22 10.35
N LEU A 344 -11.92 3.00 10.17
CA LEU A 344 -10.55 2.81 9.64
C LEU A 344 -10.41 3.40 8.24
N ALA A 345 -11.37 3.13 7.34
CA ALA A 345 -11.35 3.63 5.97
C ALA A 345 -11.39 5.16 5.90
N ARG A 346 -12.19 5.80 6.74
CA ARG A 346 -12.26 7.26 6.83
C ARG A 346 -10.99 7.85 7.43
N GLY A 347 -10.44 7.21 8.46
CA GLY A 347 -9.19 7.62 9.10
C GLY A 347 -8.01 7.61 8.13
N ASP A 348 -7.89 6.57 7.30
CA ASP A 348 -6.85 6.44 6.27
C ASP A 348 -7.20 7.11 4.93
N TRP A 349 -8.37 7.71 4.81
CA TRP A 349 -8.87 8.28 3.56
C TRP A 349 -8.88 7.28 2.39
N MET A 350 -9.05 5.99 2.70
CA MET A 350 -9.09 4.87 1.77
C MET A 350 -10.50 4.27 1.65
N LEU A 351 -10.65 3.23 0.87
CA LEU A 351 -11.91 2.51 0.72
C LEU A 351 -11.83 1.18 1.46
N PRO A 352 -12.89 0.78 2.19
CA PRO A 352 -12.95 -0.56 2.76
C PRO A 352 -13.06 -1.62 1.66
N THR A 353 -12.54 -2.81 1.91
CA THR A 353 -12.71 -3.96 1.01
C THR A 353 -14.05 -4.66 1.24
N GLY A 354 -14.56 -4.65 2.49
CA GLY A 354 -15.84 -5.26 2.84
C GLY A 354 -17.03 -4.59 2.14
N THR A 355 -17.92 -5.39 1.62
CA THR A 355 -19.07 -4.95 0.81
C THR A 355 -20.07 -4.15 1.65
N GLU A 356 -20.33 -4.58 2.89
CA GLU A 356 -21.24 -3.88 3.80
C GLU A 356 -20.66 -2.52 4.21
N ALA A 357 -19.38 -2.47 4.57
CA ALA A 357 -18.70 -1.23 4.92
C ALA A 357 -18.63 -0.27 3.71
N LEU A 358 -18.38 -0.78 2.50
CA LEU A 358 -18.33 0.03 1.29
C LEU A 358 -19.68 0.65 0.93
N ALA A 359 -20.80 0.05 1.38
CA ALA A 359 -22.14 0.56 1.17
C ALA A 359 -22.54 1.68 2.15
N ASP A 360 -21.69 2.02 3.13
CA ASP A 360 -21.99 3.07 4.11
C ASP A 360 -22.23 4.43 3.43
N PRO A 361 -23.35 5.11 3.75
CA PRO A 361 -23.70 6.38 3.12
C PRO A 361 -22.62 7.46 3.21
N SER A 362 -21.79 7.45 4.27
CA SER A 362 -20.72 8.44 4.45
C SER A 362 -19.61 8.34 3.40
N LEU A 363 -19.47 7.18 2.74
CA LEU A 363 -18.52 6.95 1.64
C LEU A 363 -19.11 7.26 0.26
N HIS A 364 -20.38 7.67 0.18
CA HIS A 364 -21.07 8.01 -1.08
C HIS A 364 -21.36 9.51 -1.24
N THR A 365 -20.76 10.34 -0.40
CA THR A 365 -20.94 11.80 -0.46
C THR A 365 -20.08 12.42 -1.57
N ALA A 366 -20.51 13.55 -2.10
CA ALA A 366 -19.69 14.34 -3.04
C ALA A 366 -18.48 14.98 -2.35
N GLU A 367 -18.56 15.16 -1.03
CA GLU A 367 -17.51 15.77 -0.23
C GLU A 367 -16.19 15.06 -0.42
N ASN A 368 -15.13 15.83 -0.66
CA ASN A 368 -13.77 15.32 -0.83
C ASN A 368 -13.64 14.14 -1.82
N GLY A 369 -14.61 13.98 -2.75
CA GLY A 369 -14.58 12.97 -3.80
C GLY A 369 -14.86 11.52 -3.35
N TRP A 370 -15.45 11.31 -2.16
CA TRP A 370 -15.79 9.95 -1.68
C TRP A 370 -16.62 9.19 -2.68
N ALA A 371 -17.70 9.79 -3.23
CA ALA A 371 -18.55 9.13 -4.22
C ALA A 371 -17.78 8.67 -5.48
N THR A 372 -16.79 9.46 -5.93
CA THR A 372 -15.95 9.08 -7.07
C THR A 372 -15.09 7.86 -6.74
N GLY A 373 -14.41 7.86 -5.59
CA GLY A 373 -13.61 6.72 -5.15
C GLY A 373 -14.44 5.44 -5.00
N THR A 374 -15.56 5.53 -4.30
CA THR A 374 -16.47 4.39 -4.10
C THR A 374 -17.00 3.83 -5.43
N ALA A 375 -17.31 4.68 -6.39
CA ALA A 375 -17.72 4.24 -7.74
C ALA A 375 -16.58 3.50 -8.50
N LEU A 376 -15.32 3.73 -8.15
CA LEU A 376 -14.17 3.04 -8.73
C LEU A 376 -13.88 1.69 -8.06
N ALA A 377 -14.39 1.43 -6.86
CA ALA A 377 -14.08 0.21 -6.09
C ALA A 377 -14.34 -1.08 -6.89
N GLY A 378 -15.40 -1.12 -7.69
CA GLY A 378 -15.74 -2.27 -8.55
C GLY A 378 -14.72 -2.54 -9.68
N ALA A 379 -13.88 -1.55 -10.02
CA ALA A 379 -12.88 -1.65 -11.08
C ALA A 379 -11.49 -2.10 -10.53
N LEU A 380 -11.31 -2.15 -9.22
CA LEU A 380 -10.05 -2.55 -8.60
C LEU A 380 -9.80 -4.06 -8.77
N ARG A 381 -8.57 -4.41 -9.05
CA ARG A 381 -8.07 -5.78 -9.30
C ARG A 381 -6.79 -6.00 -8.49
N PRO A 382 -6.41 -7.24 -8.18
CA PRO A 382 -5.06 -7.51 -7.66
C PRO A 382 -4.00 -6.85 -8.53
N ALA A 383 -2.96 -6.28 -7.90
CA ALA A 383 -1.84 -5.70 -8.63
C ALA A 383 -1.21 -6.75 -9.55
N PRO A 384 -0.77 -6.39 -10.78
CA PRO A 384 -0.16 -7.35 -11.71
C PRO A 384 1.04 -8.09 -11.14
N ALA A 385 1.77 -7.45 -10.23
CA ALA A 385 2.93 -8.04 -9.56
C ALA A 385 2.58 -8.93 -8.37
N GLN A 386 1.29 -9.06 -8.01
CA GLN A 386 0.86 -9.86 -6.87
C GLN A 386 1.35 -11.30 -6.98
N ALA A 387 2.03 -11.79 -5.95
CA ALA A 387 2.60 -13.14 -5.88
C ALA A 387 3.64 -13.48 -6.97
N VAL A 388 4.32 -12.49 -7.52
CA VAL A 388 5.43 -12.70 -8.47
C VAL A 388 6.74 -12.82 -7.72
N ARG A 389 7.25 -14.04 -7.55
CA ARG A 389 8.54 -14.27 -6.90
C ARG A 389 9.68 -13.62 -7.67
N GLY A 390 10.52 -12.87 -6.95
CA GLY A 390 11.61 -12.09 -7.54
C GLY A 390 11.16 -10.71 -8.07
N TYR A 391 9.90 -10.31 -7.83
CA TYR A 391 9.40 -9.00 -8.20
C TYR A 391 10.21 -7.85 -7.57
N PRO A 392 10.57 -7.86 -6.27
CA PRO A 392 11.36 -6.77 -5.69
C PRO A 392 12.68 -6.54 -6.43
N GLU A 393 13.44 -7.60 -6.73
CA GLU A 393 14.68 -7.45 -7.48
C GLU A 393 14.46 -6.95 -8.91
N TRP A 394 13.45 -7.47 -9.60
CA TRP A 394 13.08 -7.00 -10.93
C TRP A 394 12.66 -5.53 -10.89
N LYS A 395 11.83 -5.14 -9.95
CA LYS A 395 11.35 -3.77 -9.76
C LYS A 395 12.52 -2.81 -9.59
N ASP A 396 13.42 -3.10 -8.65
CA ASP A 396 14.46 -2.16 -8.25
C ASP A 396 15.63 -2.12 -9.24
N LYS A 397 16.06 -3.27 -9.74
CA LYS A 397 17.26 -3.37 -10.59
C LYS A 397 16.99 -3.27 -12.09
N VAL A 398 15.75 -3.50 -12.53
CA VAL A 398 15.40 -3.54 -13.95
C VAL A 398 14.36 -2.51 -14.30
N ALA A 399 13.17 -2.58 -13.67
CA ALA A 399 12.01 -1.82 -14.13
C ALA A 399 12.08 -0.35 -13.75
N THR A 400 12.46 -0.02 -12.51
CA THR A 400 12.55 1.38 -12.06
C THR A 400 13.51 2.20 -12.92
N PRO A 401 14.79 1.82 -13.13
CA PRO A 401 15.69 2.60 -13.97
C PRO A 401 15.23 2.63 -15.44
N ALA A 402 14.72 1.52 -15.98
CA ALA A 402 14.25 1.50 -17.37
C ALA A 402 13.07 2.45 -17.60
N LEU A 403 12.08 2.48 -16.71
CA LEU A 403 10.94 3.37 -16.79
C LEU A 403 11.32 4.85 -16.58
N GLN A 404 12.22 5.14 -15.64
CA GLN A 404 12.71 6.51 -15.43
C GLN A 404 13.44 7.03 -16.68
N GLU A 405 14.32 6.23 -17.32
CA GLU A 405 14.99 6.57 -18.57
C GLU A 405 13.98 6.73 -19.73
N TYR A 406 12.97 5.85 -19.79
CA TYR A 406 11.93 5.92 -20.81
C TYR A 406 11.07 7.19 -20.69
N TYR A 407 10.61 7.51 -19.51
CA TYR A 407 9.81 8.71 -19.25
C TYR A 407 10.61 10.00 -19.50
N SER A 408 11.90 10.00 -19.20
CA SER A 408 12.76 11.13 -19.52
C SER A 408 13.07 11.26 -21.02
N GLY A 409 12.76 10.26 -21.83
CA GLY A 409 13.04 10.21 -23.26
C GLY A 409 14.46 9.72 -23.60
N ALA A 410 15.21 9.22 -22.61
CA ALA A 410 16.58 8.74 -22.84
C ALA A 410 16.62 7.43 -23.63
N ILE A 411 15.61 6.57 -23.49
CA ILE A 411 15.47 5.32 -24.25
C ILE A 411 14.13 5.26 -25.01
N GLY A 412 14.06 4.43 -26.04
CA GLY A 412 12.86 4.19 -26.85
C GLY A 412 12.05 2.99 -26.37
N THR A 413 10.84 2.79 -26.95
CA THR A 413 9.91 1.70 -26.58
C THR A 413 10.55 0.32 -26.74
N LYS A 414 11.30 0.06 -27.81
CA LYS A 414 11.97 -1.20 -28.05
C LYS A 414 13.01 -1.54 -26.97
N GLU A 415 13.75 -0.56 -26.50
CA GLU A 415 14.73 -0.76 -25.43
C GLU A 415 14.04 -0.97 -24.09
N LEU A 416 12.94 -0.23 -23.81
CA LEU A 416 12.11 -0.48 -22.65
C LEU A 416 11.60 -1.92 -22.61
N GLU A 417 11.02 -2.40 -23.73
CA GLU A 417 10.54 -3.78 -23.88
C GLU A 417 11.67 -4.80 -23.61
N GLU A 418 12.84 -4.63 -24.23
CA GLU A 418 13.98 -5.51 -24.03
C GLU A 418 14.42 -5.56 -22.57
N ARG A 419 14.49 -4.41 -21.90
CA ARG A 419 14.86 -4.35 -20.48
C ARG A 419 13.79 -5.01 -19.60
N LEU A 420 12.53 -4.61 -19.75
CA LEU A 420 11.45 -5.13 -18.90
C LEU A 420 11.24 -6.63 -19.08
N ALA A 421 11.15 -7.10 -20.35
CA ALA A 421 10.84 -8.49 -20.64
C ALA A 421 12.10 -9.38 -20.69
N VAL A 422 13.10 -9.09 -21.54
CA VAL A 422 14.23 -10.00 -21.72
C VAL A 422 15.12 -10.03 -20.47
N SER A 423 15.52 -8.88 -19.96
CA SER A 423 16.32 -8.83 -18.73
C SER A 423 15.51 -9.24 -17.52
N GLY A 424 14.24 -8.87 -17.49
CA GLY A 424 13.32 -9.23 -16.41
C GLY A 424 13.11 -10.73 -16.29
N ASN A 425 12.87 -11.44 -17.39
CA ASN A 425 12.72 -12.89 -17.37
C ASN A 425 13.98 -13.62 -16.86
N ARG A 426 15.18 -13.06 -17.07
CA ARG A 426 16.42 -13.61 -16.48
C ARG A 426 16.44 -13.45 -14.95
N VAL A 427 15.88 -12.36 -14.43
CA VAL A 427 15.73 -12.18 -12.99
C VAL A 427 14.75 -13.19 -12.43
N LEU A 428 13.52 -13.24 -12.95
CA LEU A 428 12.47 -14.14 -12.46
C LEU A 428 12.88 -15.61 -12.51
N ALA A 429 13.61 -16.04 -13.54
CA ALA A 429 14.07 -17.44 -13.70
C ALA A 429 14.92 -17.94 -12.52
N ARG A 430 15.56 -17.05 -11.75
CA ARG A 430 16.34 -17.44 -10.56
C ARG A 430 15.47 -17.85 -9.38
N TYR A 431 14.26 -17.31 -9.30
CA TYR A 431 13.30 -17.52 -8.22
C TYR A 431 12.26 -18.62 -8.53
N GLN A 432 12.26 -19.16 -9.75
CA GLN A 432 11.26 -20.11 -10.24
C GLN A 432 11.86 -21.48 -10.60
N ARG A 433 12.97 -21.83 -9.96
CA ARG A 433 13.63 -23.14 -10.12
C ARG A 433 12.95 -24.20 -9.29
#